data_07fb2a206197fd7aabf9601a4a6468a7
#
_entry.id   07fb2a206197fd7aabf9601a4a6468a7
#
_cell.length_a   1.000
_cell.length_b   1.000
_cell.length_c   1.000
_cell.angle_alpha   90.00
_cell.angle_beta   90.00
_cell.angle_gamma   90.00
#
_symmetry.space_group_name_H-M   'P 1'
#
loop_
_entity.id
_entity.type
_entity.pdbx_description
1 polymer ?
#
loop_
_entity_poly.entity_id
_entity_poly.type
_entity_poly.pdbx_seq_one_letter_code
_entity_poly.pdbx_strand_id
1 'polypeptide(L)'
;TVRADEVPLATVPGMPPVADPANLYRETGANQFSPAVAHALERVYVPNRAANTVSVIDPATLKVVDTFKVGVNPQHVVPSWDLRTLWVANNAEGRSDGSLTPIDPVTGKPGKTIAVEDPYNMYWSPDGRYAIVVAEAYKRLDFRDVNTMELKFSIQTPACAGINHADFSIDGRFALFTCEFNGAITKVDLVNRVVLGTIKLSPYFNRPDALALIATPGKKPRMIPDPGQPGNEICTTPGMPQDVRASPDGKTFFVADMMV
;
A
#
# COMPACT_ATOMS: atom_id res chain seq x y z
N THR A 1 35.86 17.63 13.09
CA THR A 1 34.71 17.85 12.18
C THR A 1 33.75 16.67 12.37
N VAL A 2 32.74 16.87 13.23
CA VAL A 2 31.61 15.95 13.36
C VAL A 2 30.91 15.99 11.98
N ARG A 3 30.78 14.83 11.32
CA ARG A 3 30.00 14.72 10.08
C ARG A 3 28.57 15.08 10.39
N ALA A 4 27.93 15.88 9.54
CA ALA A 4 26.52 16.25 9.67
C ALA A 4 25.54 15.05 9.58
N ASP A 5 26.06 13.85 9.39
CA ASP A 5 25.35 12.60 9.13
C ASP A 5 25.06 11.78 10.39
N GLU A 6 25.46 12.26 11.59
CA GLU A 6 25.35 11.49 12.86
C GLU A 6 24.26 12.01 13.81
N VAL A 7 23.31 12.82 13.33
CA VAL A 7 22.17 13.17 14.19
C VAL A 7 21.21 11.99 14.17
N PRO A 8 20.94 11.35 15.34
CA PRO A 8 19.97 10.26 15.40
C PRO A 8 18.62 10.73 14.87
N LEU A 9 18.01 9.94 14.00
CA LEU A 9 16.65 10.20 13.54
C LEU A 9 15.68 10.18 14.71
N ALA A 10 14.95 11.27 14.90
CA ALA A 10 13.89 11.33 15.89
C ALA A 10 12.71 10.48 15.41
N THR A 11 12.45 9.38 16.08
CA THR A 11 11.31 8.49 15.78
C THR A 11 10.05 8.94 16.55
N VAL A 12 8.87 8.53 16.05
CA VAL A 12 7.60 8.73 16.76
C VAL A 12 7.51 7.79 17.98
N PRO A 13 6.71 8.13 19.00
CA PRO A 13 6.52 7.26 20.15
C PRO A 13 6.04 5.86 19.74
N GLY A 14 6.66 4.81 20.29
CA GLY A 14 6.35 3.42 19.99
C GLY A 14 7.09 2.83 18.79
N MET A 15 7.67 3.66 17.93
CA MET A 15 8.51 3.17 16.83
C MET A 15 9.87 2.69 17.37
N PRO A 16 10.31 1.48 17.01
CA PRO A 16 11.66 1.01 17.34
C PRO A 16 12.72 1.98 16.79
N PRO A 17 13.89 2.08 17.42
CA PRO A 17 14.99 2.84 16.86
C PRO A 17 15.36 2.27 15.48
N VAL A 18 15.73 3.16 14.56
CA VAL A 18 16.19 2.76 13.23
C VAL A 18 17.52 2.02 13.38
N ALA A 19 17.56 0.77 12.94
CA ALA A 19 18.74 -0.09 13.08
C ALA A 19 19.94 0.44 12.29
N ASP A 20 19.68 0.97 11.10
CA ASP A 20 20.68 1.59 10.23
C ASP A 20 20.04 2.72 9.41
N PRO A 21 20.30 3.99 9.74
CA PRO A 21 19.72 5.13 9.01
C PRO A 21 20.17 5.20 7.54
N ALA A 22 21.24 4.52 7.16
CA ALA A 22 21.72 4.44 5.78
C ALA A 22 21.12 3.26 5.00
N ASN A 23 20.46 2.31 5.69
CA ASN A 23 19.89 1.13 5.05
C ASN A 23 18.62 0.64 5.74
N LEU A 24 17.47 1.11 5.28
CA LEU A 24 16.14 0.69 5.75
C LEU A 24 15.89 -0.81 5.64
N TYR A 25 16.57 -1.46 4.71
CA TYR A 25 16.38 -2.90 4.43
C TYR A 25 17.39 -3.80 5.16
N ARG A 26 18.16 -3.26 6.10
CA ARG A 26 19.18 -4.03 6.81
C ARG A 26 18.63 -5.30 7.46
N GLU A 27 17.43 -5.22 8.02
CA GLU A 27 16.81 -6.33 8.75
C GLU A 27 15.84 -7.16 7.91
N THR A 28 15.79 -6.93 6.60
CA THR A 28 14.95 -7.70 5.66
C THR A 28 15.74 -8.76 4.90
N GLY A 29 16.98 -9.02 5.29
CA GLY A 29 17.84 -10.04 4.68
C GLY A 29 17.35 -11.46 4.94
N ALA A 30 17.88 -12.41 4.18
CA ALA A 30 17.57 -13.82 4.36
C ALA A 30 17.86 -14.29 5.80
N ASN A 31 16.96 -15.08 6.35
CA ASN A 31 17.04 -15.63 7.72
C ASN A 31 16.98 -14.58 8.87
N GLN A 32 16.59 -13.36 8.59
CA GLN A 32 16.38 -12.33 9.60
C GLN A 32 14.90 -12.23 9.97
N PHE A 33 14.33 -13.31 10.48
CA PHE A 33 12.93 -13.36 10.90
C PHE A 33 12.75 -12.80 12.32
N SER A 34 11.66 -12.05 12.51
CA SER A 34 11.24 -11.68 13.86
C SER A 34 10.96 -12.94 14.71
N PRO A 35 11.34 -12.97 15.99
CA PRO A 35 10.95 -14.05 16.90
C PRO A 35 9.43 -14.28 16.98
N ALA A 36 8.63 -13.24 16.69
CA ALA A 36 7.17 -13.33 16.69
C ALA A 36 6.61 -14.33 15.66
N VAL A 37 7.36 -14.62 14.58
CA VAL A 37 6.95 -15.56 13.52
C VAL A 37 7.57 -16.96 13.64
N ALA A 38 8.27 -17.25 14.74
CA ALA A 38 8.99 -18.52 14.93
C ALA A 38 8.12 -19.79 14.77
N HIS A 39 6.81 -19.67 15.00
CA HIS A 39 5.85 -20.77 14.88
C HIS A 39 4.87 -20.60 13.70
N ALA A 40 5.03 -19.54 12.90
CA ALA A 40 4.20 -19.33 11.72
C ALA A 40 4.51 -20.38 10.65
N LEU A 41 3.47 -20.81 9.95
CA LEU A 41 3.63 -21.69 8.80
C LEU A 41 4.31 -20.93 7.67
N GLU A 42 5.29 -21.55 7.03
CA GLU A 42 5.87 -21.02 5.79
C GLU A 42 4.87 -21.25 4.66
N ARG A 43 4.10 -20.22 4.29
CA ARG A 43 3.02 -20.28 3.31
C ARG A 43 2.94 -18.99 2.49
N VAL A 44 2.45 -19.12 1.26
CA VAL A 44 2.07 -17.99 0.41
C VAL A 44 0.54 -17.95 0.35
N TYR A 45 -0.04 -16.80 0.69
CA TYR A 45 -1.47 -16.58 0.67
C TYR A 45 -1.84 -15.71 -0.54
N VAL A 46 -2.67 -16.24 -1.43
CA VAL A 46 -3.06 -15.58 -2.69
C VAL A 46 -4.55 -15.25 -2.67
N PRO A 47 -4.92 -13.97 -2.60
CA PRO A 47 -6.33 -13.58 -2.69
C PRO A 47 -6.84 -13.77 -4.12
N ASN A 48 -7.95 -14.49 -4.26
CA ASN A 48 -8.62 -14.76 -5.53
C ASN A 48 -9.85 -13.85 -5.63
N ARG A 49 -9.67 -12.67 -6.22
CA ARG A 49 -10.67 -11.60 -6.25
C ARG A 49 -12.03 -12.05 -6.76
N ALA A 50 -12.08 -12.70 -7.91
CA ALA A 50 -13.34 -13.11 -8.53
C ALA A 50 -14.02 -14.29 -7.80
N ALA A 51 -13.24 -15.15 -7.14
CA ALA A 51 -13.74 -16.34 -6.45
C ALA A 51 -14.11 -16.08 -4.98
N ASN A 52 -13.73 -14.91 -4.41
CA ASN A 52 -13.92 -14.59 -2.98
C ASN A 52 -13.25 -15.63 -2.06
N THR A 53 -12.06 -16.06 -2.42
CA THR A 53 -11.29 -17.06 -1.68
C THR A 53 -9.84 -16.62 -1.50
N VAL A 54 -9.13 -17.29 -0.62
CA VAL A 54 -7.66 -17.26 -0.53
C VAL A 54 -7.13 -18.65 -0.80
N SER A 55 -6.19 -18.77 -1.74
CA SER A 55 -5.41 -20.00 -1.95
C SER A 55 -4.16 -19.96 -1.10
N VAL A 56 -3.85 -21.09 -0.45
CA VAL A 56 -2.64 -21.25 0.36
C VAL A 56 -1.67 -22.16 -0.39
N ILE A 57 -0.48 -21.66 -0.65
CA ILE A 57 0.56 -22.38 -1.39
C ILE A 57 1.68 -22.76 -0.41
N ASP A 58 2.11 -24.00 -0.50
CA ASP A 58 3.33 -24.45 0.14
C ASP A 58 4.54 -24.13 -0.77
N PRO A 59 5.44 -23.23 -0.39
CA PRO A 59 6.56 -22.83 -1.22
C PRO A 59 7.59 -23.96 -1.44
N ALA A 60 7.68 -24.94 -0.54
CA ALA A 60 8.60 -26.06 -0.69
C ALA A 60 8.15 -27.03 -1.79
N THR A 61 6.85 -27.18 -1.99
CA THR A 61 6.28 -28.10 -2.99
C THR A 61 5.67 -27.39 -4.20
N LEU A 62 5.52 -26.07 -4.13
CA LEU A 62 4.85 -25.21 -5.12
C LEU A 62 3.39 -25.64 -5.40
N LYS A 63 2.74 -26.26 -4.42
CA LYS A 63 1.36 -26.75 -4.54
C LYS A 63 0.41 -25.92 -3.72
N VAL A 64 -0.80 -25.75 -4.23
CA VAL A 64 -1.94 -25.26 -3.43
C VAL A 64 -2.31 -26.35 -2.44
N VAL A 65 -2.19 -26.06 -1.15
CA VAL A 65 -2.45 -27.02 -0.06
C VAL A 65 -3.78 -26.76 0.65
N ASP A 66 -4.36 -25.57 0.47
CA ASP A 66 -5.68 -25.21 0.99
C ASP A 66 -6.30 -24.08 0.16
N THR A 67 -7.62 -23.96 0.20
CA THR A 67 -8.36 -22.82 -0.35
C THR A 67 -9.63 -22.62 0.49
N PHE A 68 -9.81 -21.41 1.03
CA PHE A 68 -10.96 -21.09 1.86
C PHE A 68 -11.66 -19.80 1.44
N LYS A 69 -12.92 -19.68 1.80
CA LYS A 69 -13.73 -18.50 1.52
C LYS A 69 -13.36 -17.35 2.47
N VAL A 70 -13.41 -16.13 1.94
CA VAL A 70 -13.25 -14.87 2.65
C VAL A 70 -14.37 -13.90 2.26
N GLY A 71 -14.23 -12.60 2.51
CA GLY A 71 -15.20 -11.60 2.05
C GLY A 71 -15.18 -11.38 0.53
N VAL A 72 -15.94 -10.41 0.07
CA VAL A 72 -16.13 -10.10 -1.36
C VAL A 72 -14.93 -9.34 -1.91
N ASN A 73 -14.45 -9.75 -3.08
CA ASN A 73 -13.31 -9.18 -3.80
C ASN A 73 -12.06 -8.98 -2.92
N PRO A 74 -11.42 -10.04 -2.41
CA PRO A 74 -10.17 -9.91 -1.66
C PRO A 74 -9.06 -9.35 -2.55
N GLN A 75 -8.35 -8.34 -2.05
CA GLN A 75 -7.26 -7.65 -2.78
C GLN A 75 -5.89 -7.97 -2.19
N HIS A 76 -5.72 -7.82 -0.88
CA HIS A 76 -4.43 -7.94 -0.22
C HIS A 76 -4.50 -8.86 0.99
N VAL A 77 -3.36 -9.49 1.32
CA VAL A 77 -3.13 -10.20 2.58
C VAL A 77 -1.91 -9.56 3.23
N VAL A 78 -2.10 -8.94 4.38
CA VAL A 78 -1.04 -8.19 5.07
C VAL A 78 -0.86 -8.66 6.51
N PRO A 79 0.38 -8.72 7.03
CA PRO A 79 0.62 -9.05 8.43
C PRO A 79 0.20 -7.90 9.35
N SER A 80 -0.26 -8.23 10.56
CA SER A 80 -0.46 -7.27 11.64
C SER A 80 0.86 -6.70 12.13
N TRP A 81 0.80 -5.55 12.86
CA TRP A 81 1.99 -4.92 13.44
C TRP A 81 2.82 -5.87 14.31
N ASP A 82 2.15 -6.69 15.10
CA ASP A 82 2.77 -7.68 15.98
C ASP A 82 3.11 -9.01 15.30
N LEU A 83 2.82 -9.14 14.00
CA LEU A 83 3.04 -10.32 13.16
C LEU A 83 2.26 -11.57 13.60
N ARG A 84 1.20 -11.42 14.41
CA ARG A 84 0.41 -12.53 14.95
C ARG A 84 -0.87 -12.83 14.19
N THR A 85 -1.22 -11.99 13.24
CA THR A 85 -2.41 -12.14 12.40
C THR A 85 -2.08 -11.72 10.98
N LEU A 86 -2.58 -12.44 10.00
CA LEU A 86 -2.64 -11.96 8.62
C LEU A 86 -4.05 -11.46 8.35
N TRP A 87 -4.17 -10.31 7.71
CA TRP A 87 -5.46 -9.70 7.39
C TRP A 87 -5.71 -9.72 5.89
N VAL A 88 -6.82 -10.32 5.49
CA VAL A 88 -7.31 -10.25 4.11
C VAL A 88 -8.22 -9.04 3.98
N ALA A 89 -7.82 -8.11 3.12
CA ALA A 89 -8.63 -6.94 2.78
C ALA A 89 -9.60 -7.30 1.65
N ASN A 90 -10.89 -7.32 1.96
CA ASN A 90 -11.97 -7.66 1.02
C ASN A 90 -12.73 -6.37 0.69
N ASN A 91 -12.32 -5.66 -0.37
CA ASN A 91 -12.81 -4.30 -0.62
C ASN A 91 -14.24 -4.24 -1.15
N ALA A 92 -14.79 -5.37 -1.61
CA ALA A 92 -16.15 -5.44 -2.17
C ALA A 92 -16.41 -4.36 -3.22
N GLU A 93 -15.51 -4.22 -4.17
CA GLU A 93 -15.47 -3.16 -5.18
C GLU A 93 -16.85 -2.80 -5.75
N GLY A 94 -17.21 -1.52 -5.66
CA GLY A 94 -18.52 -1.01 -6.09
C GLY A 94 -19.68 -1.32 -5.14
N ARG A 95 -19.39 -1.85 -3.93
CA ARG A 95 -20.36 -2.20 -2.89
C ARG A 95 -19.97 -1.60 -1.54
N SER A 96 -20.89 -1.60 -0.59
CA SER A 96 -20.66 -1.09 0.78
C SER A 96 -20.38 -2.17 1.84
N ASP A 97 -20.37 -3.45 1.44
CA ASP A 97 -20.21 -4.60 2.32
C ASP A 97 -18.77 -5.16 2.35
N GLY A 98 -17.80 -4.29 2.31
CA GLY A 98 -16.39 -4.63 2.51
C GLY A 98 -16.12 -5.26 3.88
N SER A 99 -15.01 -5.95 4.01
CA SER A 99 -14.69 -6.67 5.24
C SER A 99 -13.21 -7.00 5.38
N LEU A 100 -12.81 -7.35 6.61
CA LEU A 100 -11.49 -7.90 6.91
C LEU A 100 -11.64 -9.34 7.40
N THR A 101 -10.88 -10.27 6.84
CA THR A 101 -10.83 -11.65 7.32
C THR A 101 -9.47 -11.92 7.94
N PRO A 102 -9.37 -12.22 9.25
CA PRO A 102 -8.11 -12.60 9.87
C PRO A 102 -7.74 -14.04 9.51
N ILE A 103 -6.44 -14.30 9.39
CA ILE A 103 -5.85 -15.63 9.27
C ILE A 103 -4.85 -15.79 10.41
N ASP A 104 -4.93 -16.89 11.13
CA ASP A 104 -3.91 -17.27 12.10
C ASP A 104 -2.68 -17.84 11.35
N PRO A 105 -1.51 -17.19 11.43
CA PRO A 105 -0.33 -17.65 10.69
C PRO A 105 0.26 -18.96 11.22
N VAL A 106 -0.08 -19.37 12.45
CA VAL A 106 0.38 -20.63 13.03
C VAL A 106 -0.40 -21.83 12.50
N THR A 107 -1.72 -21.66 12.35
CA THR A 107 -2.60 -22.75 11.86
C THR A 107 -2.92 -22.62 10.37
N GLY A 108 -2.70 -21.45 9.77
CA GLY A 108 -3.08 -21.14 8.39
C GLY A 108 -4.58 -21.02 8.16
N LYS A 109 -5.40 -20.95 9.23
CA LYS A 109 -6.86 -20.97 9.13
C LYS A 109 -7.48 -19.58 9.28
N PRO A 110 -8.57 -19.30 8.54
CA PRO A 110 -9.28 -18.04 8.66
C PRO A 110 -10.12 -18.00 9.95
N GLY A 111 -10.18 -16.83 10.55
CA GLY A 111 -11.08 -16.50 11.64
C GLY A 111 -12.37 -15.83 11.17
N LYS A 112 -13.09 -15.22 12.11
CA LYS A 112 -14.36 -14.52 11.84
C LYS A 112 -14.10 -13.22 11.07
N THR A 113 -14.77 -13.07 9.94
CA THR A 113 -14.76 -11.85 9.13
C THR A 113 -15.43 -10.68 9.87
N ILE A 114 -14.84 -9.50 9.80
CA ILE A 114 -15.28 -8.25 10.43
C ILE A 114 -15.72 -7.28 9.32
N ALA A 115 -16.88 -6.65 9.45
CA ALA A 115 -17.38 -5.66 8.51
C ALA A 115 -16.51 -4.38 8.58
N VAL A 116 -15.99 -3.96 7.45
CA VAL A 116 -15.20 -2.72 7.28
C VAL A 116 -15.49 -2.17 5.90
N GLU A 117 -15.79 -0.87 5.79
CA GLU A 117 -16.07 -0.25 4.50
C GLU A 117 -14.82 -0.16 3.63
N ASP A 118 -14.92 -0.65 2.40
CA ASP A 118 -13.96 -0.46 1.30
C ASP A 118 -12.48 -0.66 1.70
N PRO A 119 -12.10 -1.77 2.34
CA PRO A 119 -10.71 -2.00 2.71
C PRO A 119 -9.92 -2.48 1.50
N TYR A 120 -9.40 -1.56 0.69
CA TYR A 120 -8.56 -1.92 -0.45
C TYR A 120 -7.24 -2.54 0.02
N ASN A 121 -6.55 -1.85 0.93
CA ASN A 121 -5.29 -2.30 1.52
C ASN A 121 -5.22 -1.90 3.00
N MET A 122 -4.22 -2.40 3.71
CA MET A 122 -3.98 -2.10 5.11
C MET A 122 -2.52 -1.78 5.37
N TYR A 123 -2.30 -0.85 6.29
CA TYR A 123 -0.99 -0.51 6.86
C TYR A 123 -1.12 -0.37 8.37
N TRP A 124 -0.01 -0.11 9.03
CA TRP A 124 0.03 0.09 10.47
C TRP A 124 0.73 1.41 10.76
N SER A 125 0.21 2.16 11.73
CA SER A 125 0.93 3.35 12.17
C SER A 125 2.29 2.94 12.76
N PRO A 126 3.37 3.72 12.52
CA PRO A 126 4.71 3.38 13.00
C PRO A 126 4.82 3.19 14.50
N ASP A 127 3.91 3.78 15.29
CA ASP A 127 3.81 3.61 16.73
C ASP A 127 3.01 2.36 17.16
N GLY A 128 2.50 1.58 16.22
CA GLY A 128 1.72 0.36 16.46
C GLY A 128 0.32 0.56 17.04
N ARG A 129 -0.17 1.81 17.14
CA ARG A 129 -1.46 2.10 17.79
C ARG A 129 -2.65 1.87 16.89
N TYR A 130 -2.49 2.04 15.59
CA TYR A 130 -3.59 2.00 14.64
C TYR A 130 -3.32 1.08 13.47
N ALA A 131 -4.33 0.34 13.09
CA ALA A 131 -4.45 -0.21 11.74
C ALA A 131 -4.95 0.91 10.83
N ILE A 132 -4.28 1.12 9.69
CA ILE A 132 -4.64 2.12 8.70
C ILE A 132 -5.30 1.38 7.54
N VAL A 133 -6.61 1.47 7.43
CA VAL A 133 -7.36 0.89 6.31
C VAL A 133 -7.48 1.94 5.21
N VAL A 134 -7.07 1.55 4.02
CA VAL A 134 -7.17 2.39 2.83
C VAL A 134 -8.56 2.20 2.22
N ALA A 135 -9.44 3.18 2.42
CA ALA A 135 -10.77 3.22 1.82
C ALA A 135 -10.70 3.96 0.47
N GLU A 136 -10.35 3.22 -0.56
CA GLU A 136 -9.95 3.70 -1.88
C GLU A 136 -11.04 4.52 -2.58
N ALA A 137 -12.24 3.96 -2.70
CA ALA A 137 -13.38 4.61 -3.35
C ALA A 137 -13.88 5.82 -2.56
N TYR A 138 -13.75 5.79 -1.23
CA TYR A 138 -14.15 6.88 -0.33
C TYR A 138 -13.08 7.97 -0.18
N LYS A 139 -11.91 7.81 -0.78
CA LYS A 139 -10.80 8.79 -0.73
C LYS A 139 -10.44 9.17 0.71
N ARG A 140 -10.25 8.18 1.55
CA ARG A 140 -9.89 8.38 2.96
C ARG A 140 -9.04 7.26 3.51
N LEU A 141 -8.36 7.55 4.60
CA LEU A 141 -7.63 6.60 5.42
C LEU A 141 -8.37 6.45 6.75
N ASP A 142 -8.81 5.24 7.07
CA ASP A 142 -9.50 4.93 8.31
C ASP A 142 -8.51 4.36 9.32
N PHE A 143 -8.33 5.08 10.43
CA PHE A 143 -7.48 4.66 11.53
C PHE A 143 -8.31 3.89 12.55
N ARG A 144 -7.96 2.63 12.73
CA ARG A 144 -8.72 1.67 13.52
C ARG A 144 -7.92 1.12 14.68
N ASP A 145 -8.59 0.72 15.74
CA ASP A 145 -7.98 -0.01 16.85
C ASP A 145 -7.36 -1.32 16.36
N VAL A 146 -6.11 -1.59 16.73
CA VAL A 146 -5.35 -2.74 16.22
C VAL A 146 -5.93 -4.11 16.63
N ASN A 147 -6.68 -4.16 17.72
CA ASN A 147 -7.23 -5.40 18.26
C ASN A 147 -8.69 -5.64 17.85
N THR A 148 -9.48 -4.57 17.86
CA THR A 148 -10.95 -4.68 17.64
C THR A 148 -11.36 -4.27 16.24
N MET A 149 -10.50 -3.60 15.47
CA MET A 149 -10.80 -2.95 14.19
C MET A 149 -11.89 -1.87 14.27
N GLU A 150 -12.20 -1.40 15.48
CA GLU A 150 -13.13 -0.28 15.67
C GLU A 150 -12.54 1.01 15.09
N LEU A 151 -13.35 1.76 14.33
CA LEU A 151 -12.93 3.04 13.76
C LEU A 151 -12.68 4.08 14.86
N LYS A 152 -11.50 4.67 14.89
CA LYS A 152 -11.13 5.74 15.83
C LYS A 152 -11.25 7.12 15.19
N PHE A 153 -10.72 7.29 13.99
CA PHE A 153 -10.85 8.51 13.18
C PHE A 153 -10.49 8.22 11.72
N SER A 154 -10.77 9.18 10.85
CA SER A 154 -10.40 9.13 9.43
C SER A 154 -9.66 10.39 9.00
N ILE A 155 -8.76 10.25 8.04
CA ILE A 155 -8.12 11.36 7.32
C ILE A 155 -8.70 11.37 5.90
N GLN A 156 -9.39 12.46 5.54
CA GLN A 156 -9.92 12.64 4.19
C GLN A 156 -8.80 13.04 3.23
N THR A 157 -8.79 12.43 2.04
CA THR A 157 -7.81 12.68 0.97
C THR A 157 -8.51 13.06 -0.34
N PRO A 158 -9.29 14.16 -0.38
CA PRO A 158 -10.21 14.46 -1.49
C PRO A 158 -9.50 14.66 -2.83
N ALA A 159 -8.22 15.10 -2.80
CA ALA A 159 -7.42 15.29 -4.00
C ALA A 159 -6.76 13.99 -4.51
N CYS A 160 -6.90 12.87 -3.80
CA CYS A 160 -6.31 11.57 -4.13
C CYS A 160 -7.43 10.60 -4.53
N ALA A 161 -7.75 10.53 -5.82
CA ALA A 161 -8.72 9.56 -6.32
C ALA A 161 -8.03 8.19 -6.48
N GLY A 162 -8.65 7.14 -5.94
CA GLY A 162 -8.07 5.81 -5.90
C GLY A 162 -6.82 5.76 -5.02
N ILE A 163 -6.93 6.25 -3.77
CA ILE A 163 -5.84 6.11 -2.79
C ILE A 163 -5.62 4.63 -2.52
N ASN A 164 -4.38 4.13 -2.72
CA ASN A 164 -4.17 2.68 -2.64
C ASN A 164 -2.89 2.25 -1.91
N HIS A 165 -1.70 2.38 -2.50
CA HIS A 165 -0.47 1.87 -1.90
C HIS A 165 0.33 2.96 -1.20
N ALA A 166 1.15 2.58 -0.21
CA ALA A 166 1.94 3.51 0.56
C ALA A 166 3.30 2.97 0.96
N ASP A 167 4.21 3.93 1.22
CA ASP A 167 5.40 3.68 2.01
C ASP A 167 5.64 4.85 2.97
N PHE A 168 6.42 4.60 4.01
CA PHE A 168 6.60 5.50 5.15
C PHE A 168 7.98 6.17 5.12
N SER A 169 8.05 7.38 5.67
CA SER A 169 9.35 8.00 5.96
C SER A 169 10.11 7.19 6.99
N ILE A 170 11.45 7.24 6.90
CA ILE A 170 12.33 6.47 7.80
C ILE A 170 12.08 6.79 9.29
N ASP A 171 11.64 8.00 9.61
CA ASP A 171 11.28 8.43 10.95
C ASP A 171 9.81 8.15 11.33
N GLY A 172 9.05 7.55 10.41
CA GLY A 172 7.64 7.21 10.60
C GLY A 172 6.68 8.39 10.69
N ARG A 173 7.13 9.63 10.47
CA ARG A 173 6.31 10.83 10.67
C ARG A 173 5.32 11.08 9.55
N PHE A 174 5.63 10.67 8.33
CA PHE A 174 4.73 10.80 7.20
C PHE A 174 4.71 9.54 6.34
N ALA A 175 3.68 9.42 5.52
CA ALA A 175 3.58 8.42 4.47
C ALA A 175 3.24 9.09 3.13
N LEU A 176 3.70 8.48 2.04
CA LEU A 176 3.28 8.79 0.69
C LEU A 176 2.30 7.71 0.22
N PHE A 177 1.14 8.13 -0.27
CA PHE A 177 0.15 7.24 -0.85
C PHE A 177 0.00 7.50 -2.34
N THR A 178 -0.09 6.44 -3.13
CA THR A 178 -0.42 6.52 -4.55
C THR A 178 -1.92 6.82 -4.74
N CYS A 179 -2.23 7.58 -5.80
CA CYS A 179 -3.59 7.97 -6.17
C CYS A 179 -3.85 7.45 -7.58
N GLU A 180 -4.26 6.19 -7.68
CA GLU A 180 -4.35 5.42 -8.92
C GLU A 180 -5.17 6.09 -10.00
N PHE A 181 -6.36 6.63 -9.64
CA PHE A 181 -7.32 7.09 -10.63
C PHE A 181 -7.10 8.52 -11.12
N ASN A 182 -6.12 9.25 -10.57
CA ASN A 182 -5.81 10.59 -11.04
C ASN A 182 -4.31 10.90 -11.19
N GLY A 183 -3.46 9.86 -11.21
CA GLY A 183 -2.05 10.01 -11.51
C GLY A 183 -1.29 10.89 -10.52
N ALA A 184 -1.53 10.70 -9.23
CA ALA A 184 -0.98 11.57 -8.20
C ALA A 184 -0.34 10.78 -7.04
N ILE A 185 0.41 11.49 -6.21
CA ILE A 185 0.91 11.01 -4.91
C ILE A 185 0.44 12.00 -3.86
N THR A 186 -0.13 11.51 -2.77
CA THR A 186 -0.49 12.34 -1.63
C THR A 186 0.42 12.07 -0.44
N LYS A 187 0.85 13.15 0.24
CA LYS A 187 1.67 13.09 1.45
C LYS A 187 0.79 13.34 2.68
N VAL A 188 0.84 12.42 3.62
CA VAL A 188 0.06 12.47 4.86
C VAL A 188 1.00 12.55 6.05
N ASP A 189 0.82 13.56 6.91
CA ASP A 189 1.46 13.67 8.21
C ASP A 189 0.69 12.78 9.21
N LEU A 190 1.32 11.73 9.66
CA LEU A 190 0.72 10.75 10.55
C LEU A 190 0.67 11.23 12.01
N VAL A 191 1.54 12.15 12.37
CA VAL A 191 1.61 12.73 13.73
C VAL A 191 0.50 13.77 13.91
N ASN A 192 0.40 14.71 12.97
CA ASN A 192 -0.60 15.79 13.01
C ASN A 192 -1.94 15.38 12.38
N ARG A 193 -2.01 14.21 11.74
CA ARG A 193 -3.22 13.64 11.12
C ARG A 193 -3.81 14.51 10.03
N VAL A 194 -2.96 15.03 9.15
CA VAL A 194 -3.36 15.94 8.06
C VAL A 194 -2.70 15.55 6.75
N VAL A 195 -3.37 15.86 5.65
CA VAL A 195 -2.79 15.82 4.32
C VAL A 195 -1.90 17.06 4.14
N LEU A 196 -0.61 16.85 3.86
CA LEU A 196 0.35 17.93 3.63
C LEU A 196 0.28 18.46 2.20
N GLY A 197 -0.13 17.63 1.25
CA GLY A 197 -0.27 18.01 -0.16
C GLY A 197 -0.40 16.79 -1.07
N THR A 198 -0.79 17.07 -2.31
CA THR A 198 -0.90 16.07 -3.38
C THR A 198 -0.16 16.58 -4.60
N ILE A 199 0.76 15.76 -5.13
CA ILE A 199 1.56 16.08 -6.30
C ILE A 199 1.04 15.22 -7.44
N LYS A 200 0.66 15.84 -8.56
CA LYS A 200 0.38 15.12 -9.80
C LYS A 200 1.70 14.66 -10.42
N LEU A 201 1.79 13.38 -10.72
CA LEU A 201 2.84 12.84 -11.55
C LEU A 201 2.54 13.29 -12.98
N SER A 202 3.49 13.99 -13.62
CA SER A 202 3.26 14.52 -14.95
C SER A 202 3.17 13.37 -15.97
N PRO A 203 2.05 13.22 -16.69
CA PRO A 203 1.89 12.18 -17.70
C PRO A 203 2.48 12.59 -19.06
N TYR A 204 3.37 13.57 -19.09
CA TYR A 204 3.88 14.13 -20.35
C TYR A 204 4.93 13.23 -20.99
N PHE A 205 4.49 12.32 -21.83
CA PHE A 205 5.38 11.63 -22.77
C PHE A 205 5.32 12.30 -24.14
N ASN A 206 6.30 13.10 -24.42
CA ASN A 206 6.54 13.65 -25.74
C ASN A 206 7.49 12.74 -26.56
N ARG A 207 7.31 11.42 -26.43
CA ARG A 207 8.13 10.42 -27.12
C ARG A 207 7.23 9.44 -27.89
N PRO A 208 7.31 9.44 -29.23
CA PRO A 208 6.50 8.51 -30.07
C PRO A 208 6.73 7.03 -29.75
N ASP A 209 7.92 6.67 -29.27
CA ASP A 209 8.28 5.32 -28.85
C ASP A 209 7.63 4.91 -27.52
N ALA A 210 7.43 5.84 -26.60
CA ALA A 210 6.71 5.57 -25.35
C ALA A 210 5.21 5.35 -25.58
N LEU A 211 4.63 6.09 -26.53
CA LEU A 211 3.22 5.90 -26.94
C LEU A 211 2.96 4.50 -27.53
N ALA A 212 3.94 3.93 -28.22
CA ALA A 212 3.83 2.56 -28.77
C ALA A 212 3.84 1.50 -27.66
N LEU A 213 4.51 1.74 -26.54
CA LEU A 213 4.57 0.83 -25.39
C LEU A 213 3.30 0.86 -24.52
N ILE A 214 2.60 1.99 -24.50
CA ILE A 214 1.37 2.18 -23.70
C ILE A 214 0.13 1.69 -24.45
N ALA A 215 0.20 1.48 -25.76
CA ALA A 215 -0.92 1.02 -26.57
C ALA A 215 -1.29 -0.41 -26.21
N THR A 216 -2.10 -0.60 -25.18
CA THR A 216 -2.84 -1.86 -25.01
C THR A 216 -3.66 -2.09 -26.28
N PRO A 217 -3.57 -3.26 -26.92
CA PRO A 217 -4.37 -3.55 -28.11
C PRO A 217 -5.84 -3.19 -27.88
N GLY A 218 -6.37 -2.26 -28.67
CA GLY A 218 -7.76 -1.82 -28.61
C GLY A 218 -8.06 -0.58 -27.74
N LYS A 219 -7.12 -0.03 -27.00
CA LYS A 219 -7.28 1.27 -26.31
C LYS A 219 -6.40 2.34 -26.96
N LYS A 220 -7.00 3.38 -27.49
CA LYS A 220 -6.27 4.55 -27.97
C LYS A 220 -5.93 5.45 -26.77
N PRO A 221 -4.68 5.92 -26.63
CA PRO A 221 -4.35 6.92 -25.62
C PRO A 221 -5.17 8.19 -25.90
N ARG A 222 -5.61 8.86 -24.85
CA ARG A 222 -6.30 10.14 -24.99
C ARG A 222 -5.29 11.23 -25.30
N MET A 223 -5.33 11.76 -26.51
CA MET A 223 -4.50 12.88 -26.95
C MET A 223 -5.23 14.19 -26.72
N ILE A 224 -4.50 15.22 -26.26
CA ILE A 224 -4.99 16.61 -26.20
C ILE A 224 -3.93 17.54 -26.82
N PRO A 225 -4.35 18.74 -27.29
CA PRO A 225 -3.39 19.75 -27.72
C PRO A 225 -2.38 20.06 -26.62
N ASP A 226 -1.10 20.14 -26.99
CA ASP A 226 -0.03 20.53 -26.06
C ASP A 226 -0.16 22.03 -25.72
N PRO A 227 -0.43 22.41 -24.46
CA PRO A 227 -0.57 23.80 -24.07
C PRO A 227 0.75 24.59 -24.16
N GLY A 228 1.91 23.88 -24.18
CA GLY A 228 3.24 24.49 -24.31
C GLY A 228 3.78 24.56 -25.73
N GLN A 229 3.18 23.82 -26.68
CA GLN A 229 3.63 23.75 -28.08
C GLN A 229 2.44 23.68 -29.04
N PRO A 230 1.91 24.82 -29.49
CA PRO A 230 0.78 24.88 -30.42
C PRO A 230 1.04 24.03 -31.69
N GLY A 231 0.09 23.15 -32.00
CA GLY A 231 0.16 22.24 -33.15
C GLY A 231 0.66 20.83 -32.79
N ASN A 232 1.14 20.60 -31.59
CA ASN A 232 1.44 19.27 -31.09
C ASN A 232 0.32 18.72 -30.18
N GLU A 233 0.24 17.42 -30.07
CA GLU A 233 -0.64 16.72 -29.14
C GLU A 233 0.20 16.00 -28.08
N ILE A 234 -0.31 16.02 -26.85
CA ILE A 234 0.25 15.28 -25.74
C ILE A 234 -0.70 14.19 -25.26
N CYS A 235 -0.15 13.07 -24.88
CA CYS A 235 -0.93 11.99 -24.27
C CYS A 235 -1.34 12.40 -22.84
N THR A 236 -2.64 12.37 -22.57
CA THR A 236 -3.19 12.66 -21.24
C THR A 236 -3.88 11.47 -20.63
N THR A 237 -3.36 10.27 -20.83
CA THR A 237 -3.73 9.23 -19.89
C THR A 237 -3.22 9.69 -18.52
N PRO A 238 -4.10 9.88 -17.53
CA PRO A 238 -3.60 10.09 -16.18
C PRO A 238 -2.69 8.91 -15.85
N GLY A 239 -1.55 9.18 -15.25
CA GLY A 239 -0.72 8.13 -14.68
C GLY A 239 -1.59 7.25 -13.77
N MET A 240 -1.18 6.01 -13.62
CA MET A 240 -1.86 5.01 -12.78
C MET A 240 -0.85 4.46 -11.78
N PRO A 241 -0.40 5.28 -10.81
CA PRO A 241 0.61 4.86 -9.84
C PRO A 241 0.03 3.78 -8.94
N GLN A 242 0.68 2.62 -8.96
CA GLN A 242 0.22 1.42 -8.24
C GLN A 242 1.06 1.11 -7.02
N ASP A 243 2.30 1.57 -6.98
CA ASP A 243 3.16 1.31 -5.84
C ASP A 243 4.15 2.44 -5.60
N VAL A 244 4.61 2.56 -4.36
CA VAL A 244 5.63 3.51 -3.92
C VAL A 244 6.53 2.84 -2.91
N ARG A 245 7.86 3.05 -3.06
CA ARG A 245 8.85 2.49 -2.13
C ARG A 245 9.94 3.51 -1.83
N ALA A 246 10.32 3.58 -0.55
CA ALA A 246 11.45 4.37 -0.11
C ALA A 246 12.77 3.74 -0.59
N SER A 247 13.77 4.60 -0.89
CA SER A 247 15.15 4.15 -1.09
C SER A 247 15.74 3.61 0.22
N PRO A 248 16.81 2.78 0.17
CA PRO A 248 17.45 2.25 1.38
C PRO A 248 17.84 3.32 2.39
N ASP A 249 18.26 4.51 1.94
CA ASP A 249 18.65 5.63 2.79
C ASP A 249 17.48 6.55 3.18
N GLY A 250 16.24 6.22 2.79
CA GLY A 250 15.02 6.96 3.12
C GLY A 250 14.89 8.34 2.49
N LYS A 251 15.80 8.72 1.54
CA LYS A 251 15.82 10.08 0.96
C LYS A 251 14.99 10.23 -0.31
N THR A 252 14.70 9.12 -0.98
CA THR A 252 14.00 9.09 -2.26
C THR A 252 12.84 8.10 -2.20
N PHE A 253 11.73 8.44 -2.82
CA PHE A 253 10.63 7.52 -3.04
C PHE A 253 10.52 7.20 -4.53
N PHE A 254 10.54 5.93 -4.87
CA PHE A 254 10.30 5.43 -6.21
C PHE A 254 8.84 5.07 -6.37
N VAL A 255 8.26 5.45 -7.51
CA VAL A 255 6.85 5.17 -7.83
C VAL A 255 6.79 4.28 -9.05
N ALA A 256 6.04 3.18 -8.96
CA ALA A 256 5.69 2.36 -10.11
C ALA A 256 4.36 2.84 -10.68
N ASP A 257 4.38 3.29 -11.93
CA ASP A 257 3.21 3.78 -12.63
C ASP A 257 2.89 2.86 -13.81
N MET A 258 1.67 2.29 -13.84
CA MET A 258 1.29 1.30 -14.87
C MET A 258 0.94 1.91 -16.23
N MET A 259 0.73 3.21 -16.30
CA MET A 259 0.29 3.89 -17.53
C MET A 259 1.40 4.77 -18.12
N VAL A 260 2.61 4.67 -17.58
CA VAL A 260 3.73 5.57 -17.91
C VAL A 260 5.02 4.80 -18.13
#